data_a8f5922b440e523724903950bacc38d2
#
_entry.id   a8f5922b440e523724903950bacc38d2
#
_cell.length_a   1.000
_cell.length_b   1.000
_cell.length_c   1.000
_cell.angle_alpha   90.00
_cell.angle_beta   90.00
_cell.angle_gamma   90.00
#
_symmetry.space_group_name_H-M   'P 1'
#
loop_
_entity.id
_entity.type
_entity.pdbx_description
1 polymer ?
#
loop_
_entity_poly.entity_id
_entity_poly.type
_entity_poly.pdbx_seq_one_letter_code
_entity_poly.pdbx_strand_id
1 'polypeptide(L)'
;KRGIAAELDSLRCFAGPPLVDMFMEKFDLTQEEAEAATDDFRERYQPIGLYECRVFPGIKELLHALIGAGLHVGIATSKPQHLAEKLLEGEGMLELFEVISGSDSDGNNNSKAAVLTRAMNALGADKKETVLVGDTKYDVAGAKACGVDCIGVRYGYAAEGELAAAGADHIVNDLQQLKALLLNKEEENMFRPLRRKKNAISEEAAKELLLNEKRGILAVNGDDGYPFALPVNYFYDMENGKIYFHGAKVGHKVDSLKKSDKV
;
A
#
# COMPACT_ATOMS: atom_id res chain seq x y z
N LYS A 1 8.39 -26.92 -22.91
CA LYS A 1 8.41 -28.38 -22.92
C LYS A 1 7.14 -28.97 -23.57
N ARG A 2 5.96 -28.37 -23.39
CA ARG A 2 4.65 -28.88 -23.81
C ARG A 2 4.14 -28.33 -25.14
N GLY A 3 4.91 -27.54 -25.86
CA GLY A 3 4.54 -26.98 -27.17
C GLY A 3 3.42 -25.93 -27.16
N ILE A 4 3.01 -25.47 -25.98
CA ILE A 4 1.99 -24.44 -25.81
C ILE A 4 2.66 -23.07 -26.00
N ALA A 5 2.20 -22.32 -27.00
CA ALA A 5 2.61 -20.93 -27.22
C ALA A 5 1.66 -19.99 -26.45
N ALA A 6 2.22 -19.01 -25.77
CA ALA A 6 1.45 -17.97 -25.11
C ALA A 6 2.21 -16.64 -25.16
N GLU A 7 1.46 -15.56 -25.34
CA GLU A 7 2.00 -14.20 -25.27
C GLU A 7 2.35 -13.85 -23.80
N LEU A 8 3.51 -13.23 -23.58
CA LEU A 8 4.03 -12.95 -22.25
C LEU A 8 3.05 -12.16 -21.37
N ASP A 9 2.42 -11.14 -21.92
CA ASP A 9 1.43 -10.33 -21.20
C ASP A 9 0.19 -11.13 -20.77
N SER A 10 -0.17 -12.17 -21.55
CA SER A 10 -1.30 -13.03 -21.21
C SER A 10 -1.01 -13.94 -20.00
N LEU A 11 0.24 -14.05 -19.58
CA LEU A 11 0.67 -14.90 -18.46
C LEU A 11 0.69 -14.13 -17.12
N ARG A 12 0.40 -12.84 -17.10
CA ARG A 12 0.32 -12.07 -15.85
C ARG A 12 -0.68 -12.63 -14.85
N CYS A 13 -1.75 -13.26 -15.34
CA CYS A 13 -2.76 -13.89 -14.49
C CYS A 13 -2.21 -15.05 -13.63
N PHE A 14 -1.03 -15.60 -13.96
CA PHE A 14 -0.37 -16.63 -13.13
C PHE A 14 0.28 -16.07 -11.85
N ALA A 15 0.39 -14.75 -11.73
CA ALA A 15 0.91 -14.14 -10.52
C ALA A 15 -0.20 -14.04 -9.46
N GLY A 16 -0.09 -14.83 -8.40
CA GLY A 16 -1.00 -14.84 -7.25
C GLY A 16 -1.81 -16.12 -7.06
N PRO A 17 -2.59 -16.60 -8.06
CA PRO A 17 -3.38 -17.81 -7.90
C PRO A 17 -2.54 -19.09 -7.84
N PRO A 18 -3.13 -20.22 -7.36
CA PRO A 18 -2.50 -21.54 -7.48
C PRO A 18 -2.22 -21.90 -8.94
N LEU A 19 -1.02 -22.37 -9.22
CA LEU A 19 -0.58 -22.66 -10.59
C LEU A 19 -1.43 -23.74 -11.27
N VAL A 20 -1.83 -24.78 -10.54
CA VAL A 20 -2.66 -25.87 -11.08
C VAL A 20 -3.97 -25.33 -11.60
N ASP A 21 -4.67 -24.50 -10.81
CA ASP A 21 -5.95 -23.92 -11.20
C ASP A 21 -5.79 -23.02 -12.45
N MET A 22 -4.72 -22.24 -12.48
CA MET A 22 -4.42 -21.38 -13.63
C MET A 22 -4.07 -22.16 -14.90
N PHE A 23 -3.35 -23.27 -14.79
CA PHE A 23 -3.06 -24.14 -15.94
C PHE A 23 -4.33 -24.79 -16.47
N MET A 24 -5.22 -25.24 -15.59
CA MET A 24 -6.52 -25.80 -15.99
C MET A 24 -7.38 -24.73 -16.68
N GLU A 25 -7.54 -23.55 -16.08
CA GLU A 25 -8.39 -22.49 -16.61
C GLU A 25 -7.86 -21.90 -17.91
N LYS A 26 -6.55 -21.62 -17.98
CA LYS A 26 -5.95 -20.88 -19.09
C LYS A 26 -5.69 -21.72 -20.33
N PHE A 27 -5.39 -23.00 -20.14
CA PHE A 27 -4.96 -23.91 -21.20
C PHE A 27 -5.86 -25.13 -21.34
N ASP A 28 -7.00 -25.15 -20.62
CA ASP A 28 -7.99 -26.24 -20.66
C ASP A 28 -7.35 -27.62 -20.38
N LEU A 29 -6.41 -27.65 -19.43
CA LEU A 29 -5.73 -28.87 -19.02
C LEU A 29 -6.56 -29.66 -18.00
N THR A 30 -6.46 -30.98 -18.04
CA THR A 30 -6.97 -31.80 -16.93
C THR A 30 -6.16 -31.58 -15.65
N GLN A 31 -6.69 -32.02 -14.52
CA GLN A 31 -6.01 -31.91 -13.22
C GLN A 31 -4.60 -32.53 -13.29
N GLU A 32 -4.47 -33.74 -13.82
CA GLU A 32 -3.20 -34.47 -13.94
C GLU A 32 -2.20 -33.71 -14.85
N GLU A 33 -2.67 -33.19 -15.98
CA GLU A 33 -1.83 -32.42 -16.90
C GLU A 33 -1.39 -31.08 -16.27
N ALA A 34 -2.25 -30.41 -15.51
CA ALA A 34 -1.94 -29.17 -14.82
C ALA A 34 -0.94 -29.37 -13.68
N GLU A 35 -1.07 -30.45 -12.91
CA GLU A 35 -0.10 -30.88 -11.89
C GLU A 35 1.27 -31.13 -12.51
N ALA A 36 1.33 -31.96 -13.59
CA ALA A 36 2.56 -32.22 -14.30
C ALA A 36 3.16 -30.94 -14.95
N ALA A 37 2.34 -29.98 -15.42
CA ALA A 37 2.82 -28.71 -15.92
C ALA A 37 3.38 -27.83 -14.80
N THR A 38 2.78 -27.89 -13.61
CA THR A 38 3.26 -27.21 -12.41
C THR A 38 4.63 -27.75 -11.99
N ASP A 39 4.84 -29.03 -12.07
CA ASP A 39 6.14 -29.66 -11.75
C ASP A 39 7.22 -29.25 -12.78
N ASP A 40 6.90 -29.30 -14.08
CA ASP A 40 7.77 -28.76 -15.14
C ASP A 40 8.15 -27.30 -14.93
N PHE A 41 7.22 -26.47 -14.44
CA PHE A 41 7.48 -25.08 -14.06
C PHE A 41 8.44 -25.00 -12.87
N ARG A 42 8.20 -25.78 -11.82
CA ARG A 42 8.99 -25.80 -10.58
C ARG A 42 10.45 -26.21 -10.82
N GLU A 43 10.70 -27.14 -11.75
CA GLU A 43 12.06 -27.55 -12.10
C GLU A 43 12.96 -26.39 -12.56
N ARG A 44 12.40 -25.42 -13.28
CA ARG A 44 13.14 -24.20 -13.69
C ARG A 44 13.02 -23.10 -12.66
N TYR A 45 11.82 -22.94 -12.11
CA TYR A 45 11.54 -21.81 -11.23
C TYR A 45 12.38 -21.85 -9.95
N GLN A 46 12.49 -22.99 -9.29
CA GLN A 46 13.19 -23.09 -8.01
C GLN A 46 14.68 -22.77 -8.10
N PRO A 47 15.47 -23.32 -9.04
CA PRO A 47 16.91 -23.05 -9.12
C PRO A 47 17.25 -21.74 -9.83
N ILE A 48 16.39 -21.21 -10.70
CA ILE A 48 16.71 -20.08 -11.58
C ILE A 48 15.66 -18.96 -11.45
N GLY A 49 14.39 -19.27 -11.78
CA GLY A 49 13.33 -18.27 -11.88
C GLY A 49 13.03 -17.57 -10.57
N LEU A 50 13.27 -18.21 -9.44
CA LEU A 50 13.11 -17.61 -8.11
C LEU A 50 13.97 -16.34 -7.94
N TYR A 51 15.14 -16.33 -8.56
CA TYR A 51 16.10 -15.25 -8.47
C TYR A 51 16.05 -14.28 -9.66
N GLU A 52 15.21 -14.56 -10.67
CA GLU A 52 14.95 -13.67 -11.80
C GLU A 52 13.90 -12.60 -11.44
N CYS A 53 14.05 -11.99 -10.29
CA CYS A 53 13.17 -10.93 -9.81
C CYS A 53 13.98 -9.70 -9.41
N ARG A 54 13.28 -8.61 -9.17
CA ARG A 54 13.88 -7.38 -8.65
C ARG A 54 12.97 -6.82 -7.57
N VAL A 55 13.57 -6.44 -6.47
CA VAL A 55 12.88 -5.69 -5.42
C VAL A 55 12.51 -4.31 -5.97
N PHE A 56 11.30 -3.87 -5.72
CA PHE A 56 10.90 -2.50 -6.06
C PHE A 56 11.81 -1.48 -5.38
N PRO A 57 12.33 -0.49 -6.13
CA PRO A 57 13.19 0.55 -5.55
C PRO A 57 12.49 1.26 -4.37
N GLY A 58 13.18 1.40 -3.25
CA GLY A 58 12.65 2.07 -2.05
C GLY A 58 11.91 1.16 -1.06
N ILE A 59 11.71 -0.12 -1.36
CA ILE A 59 11.05 -1.07 -0.43
C ILE A 59 11.86 -1.29 0.83
N LYS A 60 13.18 -1.47 0.72
CA LYS A 60 14.05 -1.68 1.89
C LYS A 60 14.01 -0.46 2.82
N GLU A 61 14.07 0.74 2.25
CA GLU A 61 13.98 2.00 2.98
C GLU A 61 12.62 2.18 3.65
N LEU A 62 11.54 1.76 2.96
CA LEU A 62 10.20 1.77 3.55
C LEU A 62 10.13 0.81 4.75
N LEU A 63 10.58 -0.45 4.59
CA LEU A 63 10.56 -1.44 5.68
C LEU A 63 11.36 -0.96 6.90
N HIS A 64 12.56 -0.43 6.70
CA HIS A 64 13.33 0.17 7.79
C HIS A 64 12.59 1.32 8.48
N ALA A 65 11.88 2.15 7.73
CA ALA A 65 11.10 3.25 8.29
C ALA A 65 9.90 2.75 9.11
N LEU A 66 9.21 1.69 8.65
CA LEU A 66 8.10 1.06 9.37
C LEU A 66 8.59 0.43 10.70
N ILE A 67 9.68 -0.35 10.64
CA ILE A 67 10.29 -0.97 11.83
C ILE A 67 10.78 0.11 12.79
N GLY A 68 11.45 1.16 12.27
CA GLY A 68 11.91 2.30 13.08
C GLY A 68 10.78 3.08 13.76
N ALA A 69 9.57 3.03 13.20
CA ALA A 69 8.36 3.59 13.78
C ALA A 69 7.68 2.64 14.81
N GLY A 70 8.25 1.46 15.05
CA GLY A 70 7.73 0.46 15.98
C GLY A 70 6.59 -0.39 15.42
N LEU A 71 6.43 -0.44 14.09
CA LEU A 71 5.46 -1.33 13.45
C LEU A 71 6.05 -2.73 13.28
N HIS A 72 5.22 -3.74 13.53
CA HIS A 72 5.55 -5.14 13.26
C HIS A 72 5.31 -5.45 11.79
N VAL A 73 6.28 -6.06 11.14
CA VAL A 73 6.21 -6.36 9.71
C VAL A 73 6.29 -7.87 9.48
N GLY A 74 5.29 -8.40 8.76
CA GLY A 74 5.24 -9.82 8.40
C GLY A 74 4.86 -10.03 6.95
N ILE A 75 5.09 -11.24 6.45
CA ILE A 75 4.69 -11.67 5.13
C ILE A 75 3.57 -12.72 5.21
N ALA A 76 2.51 -12.51 4.41
CA ALA A 76 1.47 -13.48 4.14
C ALA A 76 1.39 -13.73 2.62
N THR A 77 1.92 -14.84 2.14
CA THR A 77 2.08 -15.12 0.71
C THR A 77 1.52 -16.47 0.30
N SER A 78 0.97 -16.55 -0.92
CA SER A 78 0.61 -17.83 -1.56
C SER A 78 1.83 -18.60 -2.08
N LYS A 79 3.03 -17.99 -2.08
CA LYS A 79 4.27 -18.70 -2.40
C LYS A 79 4.58 -19.73 -1.30
N PRO A 80 5.09 -20.93 -1.63
CA PRO A 80 5.58 -21.88 -0.62
C PRO A 80 6.57 -21.22 0.34
N GLN A 81 6.39 -21.43 1.64
CA GLN A 81 7.15 -20.73 2.69
C GLN A 81 8.66 -20.82 2.47
N HIS A 82 9.19 -22.03 2.23
CA HIS A 82 10.62 -22.23 2.02
C HIS A 82 11.18 -21.48 0.79
N LEU A 83 10.34 -21.19 -0.22
CA LEU A 83 10.74 -20.40 -1.39
C LEU A 83 10.66 -18.90 -1.10
N ALA A 84 9.70 -18.46 -0.28
CA ALA A 84 9.64 -17.09 0.18
C ALA A 84 10.87 -16.73 1.04
N GLU A 85 11.22 -17.59 1.97
CA GLU A 85 12.41 -17.45 2.82
C GLU A 85 13.70 -17.39 2.01
N LYS A 86 13.91 -18.32 1.08
CA LYS A 86 15.09 -18.32 0.18
C LYS A 86 15.20 -17.06 -0.67
N LEU A 87 14.06 -16.58 -1.18
CA LEU A 87 14.03 -15.34 -1.97
C LEU A 87 14.45 -14.14 -1.12
N LEU A 88 13.87 -14.01 0.07
CA LEU A 88 14.17 -12.91 0.98
C LEU A 88 15.61 -12.96 1.49
N GLU A 89 16.15 -14.15 1.73
CA GLU A 89 17.56 -14.34 2.08
C GLU A 89 18.48 -13.88 0.93
N GLY A 90 18.19 -14.30 -0.31
CA GLY A 90 18.93 -13.89 -1.50
C GLY A 90 18.91 -12.37 -1.73
N GLU A 91 17.84 -11.72 -1.38
CA GLU A 91 17.68 -10.26 -1.46
C GLU A 91 18.20 -9.51 -0.22
N GLY A 92 18.67 -10.23 0.82
CA GLY A 92 19.13 -9.64 2.08
C GLY A 92 18.01 -8.89 2.82
N MET A 93 16.81 -9.45 2.82
CA MET A 93 15.60 -8.86 3.41
C MET A 93 14.96 -9.76 4.49
N LEU A 94 15.47 -10.98 4.68
CA LEU A 94 14.86 -11.95 5.58
C LEU A 94 14.65 -11.38 6.99
N GLU A 95 15.68 -10.74 7.54
CA GLU A 95 15.69 -10.18 8.90
C GLU A 95 14.77 -8.95 9.08
N LEU A 96 14.20 -8.42 8.00
CA LEU A 96 13.27 -7.30 8.08
C LEU A 96 11.85 -7.75 8.42
N PHE A 97 11.58 -9.04 8.44
CA PHE A 97 10.26 -9.60 8.71
C PHE A 97 10.30 -10.48 9.97
N GLU A 98 9.42 -10.17 10.90
CA GLU A 98 9.29 -10.95 12.14
C GLU A 98 8.63 -12.30 11.89
N VAL A 99 7.76 -12.37 10.87
CA VAL A 99 7.03 -13.57 10.49
C VAL A 99 6.95 -13.70 8.98
N ILE A 100 7.19 -14.90 8.49
CA ILE A 100 6.93 -15.29 7.11
C ILE A 100 5.92 -16.43 7.13
N SER A 101 4.73 -16.18 6.59
CA SER A 101 3.66 -17.16 6.43
C SER A 101 3.43 -17.42 4.95
N GLY A 102 3.95 -18.51 4.47
CA GLY A 102 3.77 -19.01 3.11
C GLY A 102 2.75 -20.13 3.02
N SER A 103 2.48 -20.61 1.80
CA SER A 103 1.67 -21.83 1.61
C SER A 103 2.43 -23.06 2.09
N ASP A 104 1.67 -24.04 2.61
CA ASP A 104 2.22 -25.33 3.00
C ASP A 104 2.42 -26.23 1.78
N SER A 105 3.38 -27.15 1.86
CA SER A 105 3.67 -28.13 0.80
C SER A 105 2.51 -29.11 0.55
N ASP A 106 1.66 -29.31 1.55
CA ASP A 106 0.60 -30.32 1.55
C ASP A 106 -0.71 -29.86 0.91
N GLY A 107 -0.74 -28.62 0.38
CA GLY A 107 -1.89 -28.05 -0.32
C GLY A 107 -3.09 -27.69 0.56
N ASN A 108 -3.08 -28.07 1.83
CA ASN A 108 -4.15 -27.79 2.77
C ASN A 108 -4.02 -26.38 3.33
N ASN A 109 -5.12 -25.63 3.30
CA ASN A 109 -5.21 -24.32 3.98
C ASN A 109 -4.29 -23.22 3.42
N ASN A 110 -4.13 -23.17 2.10
CA ASN A 110 -3.24 -22.24 1.39
C ASN A 110 -3.93 -20.97 0.86
N SER A 111 -5.19 -20.71 1.25
CA SER A 111 -5.87 -19.47 0.88
C SER A 111 -5.14 -18.25 1.45
N LYS A 112 -5.30 -17.08 0.80
CA LYS A 112 -4.74 -15.82 1.33
C LYS A 112 -5.20 -15.54 2.76
N ALA A 113 -6.45 -15.84 3.09
CA ALA A 113 -6.97 -15.71 4.44
C ALA A 113 -6.25 -16.62 5.45
N ALA A 114 -5.95 -17.86 5.06
CA ALA A 114 -5.26 -18.80 5.94
C ALA A 114 -3.83 -18.37 6.25
N VAL A 115 -3.05 -17.97 5.23
CA VAL A 115 -1.67 -17.49 5.43
C VAL A 115 -1.65 -16.19 6.22
N LEU A 116 -2.62 -15.29 5.99
CA LEU A 116 -2.75 -14.05 6.76
C LEU A 116 -3.09 -14.33 8.23
N THR A 117 -4.05 -15.21 8.49
CA THR A 117 -4.42 -15.59 9.85
C THR A 117 -3.22 -16.18 10.61
N ARG A 118 -2.42 -17.04 9.96
CA ARG A 118 -1.20 -17.59 10.57
C ARG A 118 -0.18 -16.50 10.90
N ALA A 119 0.04 -15.56 9.97
CA ALA A 119 0.94 -14.44 10.19
C ALA A 119 0.49 -13.58 11.39
N MET A 120 -0.79 -13.21 11.43
CA MET A 120 -1.37 -12.43 12.54
C MET A 120 -1.23 -13.16 13.88
N ASN A 121 -1.56 -14.46 13.93
CA ASN A 121 -1.43 -15.25 15.15
C ASN A 121 0.02 -15.31 15.64
N ALA A 122 0.98 -15.48 14.73
CA ALA A 122 2.40 -15.55 15.08
C ALA A 122 2.94 -14.19 15.59
N LEU A 123 2.42 -13.08 15.06
CA LEU A 123 2.71 -11.72 15.56
C LEU A 123 1.94 -11.36 16.83
N GLY A 124 0.93 -12.13 17.22
CA GLY A 124 0.00 -11.74 18.28
C GLY A 124 -0.81 -10.50 17.94
N ALA A 125 -1.03 -10.22 16.66
CA ALA A 125 -1.61 -8.99 16.15
C ALA A 125 -3.15 -9.00 16.19
N ASP A 126 -3.75 -7.92 16.68
CA ASP A 126 -5.20 -7.71 16.60
C ASP A 126 -5.60 -7.27 15.18
N LYS A 127 -6.75 -7.76 14.72
CA LYS A 127 -7.26 -7.44 13.38
C LYS A 127 -7.56 -5.95 13.16
N LYS A 128 -7.86 -5.19 14.22
CA LYS A 128 -8.11 -3.75 14.12
C LYS A 128 -6.82 -2.93 14.00
N GLU A 129 -5.70 -3.53 14.38
CA GLU A 129 -4.36 -2.92 14.32
C GLU A 129 -3.54 -3.50 13.18
N THR A 130 -4.14 -4.37 12.36
CA THR A 130 -3.50 -5.04 11.24
C THR A 130 -4.03 -4.50 9.91
N VAL A 131 -3.12 -4.28 8.97
CA VAL A 131 -3.46 -3.97 7.58
C VAL A 131 -2.71 -4.91 6.65
N LEU A 132 -3.39 -5.41 5.61
CA LEU A 132 -2.75 -6.16 4.54
C LEU A 132 -2.42 -5.22 3.38
N VAL A 133 -1.17 -5.18 2.97
CA VAL A 133 -0.73 -4.51 1.73
C VAL A 133 -0.63 -5.56 0.64
N GLY A 134 -1.38 -5.39 -0.44
CA GLY A 134 -1.42 -6.37 -1.53
C GLY A 134 -1.70 -5.74 -2.89
N ASP A 135 -1.47 -6.50 -3.95
CA ASP A 135 -1.52 -6.00 -5.30
C ASP A 135 -2.56 -6.70 -6.19
N THR A 136 -3.37 -7.61 -5.63
CA THR A 136 -4.39 -8.35 -6.38
C THR A 136 -5.73 -8.42 -5.64
N LYS A 137 -6.79 -8.76 -6.37
CA LYS A 137 -8.12 -9.05 -5.79
C LYS A 137 -8.08 -10.17 -4.73
N TYR A 138 -7.12 -11.09 -4.81
CA TYR A 138 -6.96 -12.18 -3.84
C TYR A 138 -6.48 -11.67 -2.48
N ASP A 139 -5.65 -10.64 -2.48
CA ASP A 139 -5.22 -9.96 -1.24
C ASP A 139 -6.40 -9.27 -0.58
N VAL A 140 -7.18 -8.52 -1.37
CA VAL A 140 -8.38 -7.85 -0.88
C VAL A 140 -9.40 -8.85 -0.31
N ALA A 141 -9.63 -9.96 -1.04
CA ALA A 141 -10.54 -11.02 -0.56
C ALA A 141 -10.03 -11.68 0.73
N GLY A 142 -8.71 -11.92 0.81
CA GLY A 142 -8.08 -12.49 2.00
C GLY A 142 -8.19 -11.58 3.22
N ALA A 143 -7.92 -10.29 3.05
CA ALA A 143 -8.05 -9.27 4.10
C ALA A 143 -9.49 -9.21 4.63
N LYS A 144 -10.46 -9.12 3.73
CA LYS A 144 -11.90 -9.11 4.07
C LYS A 144 -12.32 -10.36 4.84
N ALA A 145 -11.87 -11.54 4.42
CA ALA A 145 -12.16 -12.80 5.10
C ALA A 145 -11.59 -12.84 6.53
N CYS A 146 -10.47 -12.16 6.78
CA CYS A 146 -9.87 -12.02 8.12
C CYS A 146 -10.46 -10.86 8.92
N GLY A 147 -11.20 -9.94 8.29
CA GLY A 147 -11.74 -8.74 8.90
C GLY A 147 -10.65 -7.70 9.22
N VAL A 148 -9.64 -7.59 8.36
CA VAL A 148 -8.59 -6.57 8.38
C VAL A 148 -8.71 -5.66 7.17
N ASP A 149 -8.22 -4.43 7.29
CA ASP A 149 -8.18 -3.48 6.19
C ASP A 149 -7.16 -3.90 5.13
N CYS A 150 -7.40 -3.52 3.87
CA CYS A 150 -6.51 -3.80 2.75
C CYS A 150 -6.09 -2.52 2.03
N ILE A 151 -4.77 -2.31 1.93
CA ILE A 151 -4.20 -1.29 1.06
C ILE A 151 -3.78 -1.94 -0.25
N GLY A 152 -4.50 -1.63 -1.33
CA GLY A 152 -4.14 -2.06 -2.68
C GLY A 152 -3.03 -1.21 -3.28
N VAL A 153 -2.01 -1.83 -3.87
CA VAL A 153 -0.92 -1.13 -4.56
C VAL A 153 -1.03 -1.31 -6.07
N ARG A 154 -1.05 -0.20 -6.84
CA ARG A 154 -1.26 -0.23 -8.30
C ARG A 154 -0.03 -0.60 -9.11
N TYR A 155 1.15 -0.58 -8.50
CA TYR A 155 2.40 -0.93 -9.17
C TYR A 155 2.69 -2.44 -9.20
N GLY A 156 1.73 -3.28 -8.77
CA GLY A 156 1.80 -4.72 -8.83
C GLY A 156 1.13 -5.33 -10.08
N TYR A 157 0.43 -6.45 -9.91
CA TYR A 157 -0.10 -7.28 -10.99
C TYR A 157 -1.59 -7.07 -11.29
N ALA A 158 -2.34 -6.37 -10.43
CA ALA A 158 -3.77 -6.13 -10.65
C ALA A 158 -4.04 -5.42 -11.99
N ALA A 159 -5.10 -5.84 -12.66
CA ALA A 159 -5.64 -5.10 -13.79
C ALA A 159 -6.20 -3.73 -13.34
N GLU A 160 -6.32 -2.80 -14.29
CA GLU A 160 -6.89 -1.50 -14.00
C GLU A 160 -8.32 -1.64 -13.44
N GLY A 161 -8.58 -0.98 -12.31
CA GLY A 161 -9.88 -1.05 -11.63
C GLY A 161 -10.11 -2.30 -10.78
N GLU A 162 -9.30 -3.35 -10.87
CA GLU A 162 -9.49 -4.62 -10.15
C GLU A 162 -9.51 -4.44 -8.63
N LEU A 163 -8.56 -3.70 -8.08
CA LEU A 163 -8.48 -3.45 -6.64
C LEU A 163 -9.70 -2.69 -6.11
N ALA A 164 -10.18 -1.70 -6.87
CA ALA A 164 -11.37 -0.95 -6.52
C ALA A 164 -12.63 -1.81 -6.60
N ALA A 165 -12.76 -2.61 -7.68
CA ALA A 165 -13.89 -3.54 -7.85
C ALA A 165 -13.90 -4.62 -6.76
N ALA A 166 -12.73 -5.10 -6.32
CA ALA A 166 -12.58 -6.01 -5.19
C ALA A 166 -12.91 -5.32 -3.85
N GLY A 167 -12.90 -3.99 -3.80
CA GLY A 167 -13.22 -3.14 -2.65
C GLY A 167 -12.08 -3.11 -1.63
N ALA A 168 -10.87 -2.79 -2.08
CA ALA A 168 -9.76 -2.40 -1.21
C ALA A 168 -10.14 -1.13 -0.43
N ASP A 169 -9.77 -1.06 0.85
CA ASP A 169 -10.10 0.06 1.73
C ASP A 169 -9.35 1.33 1.33
N HIS A 170 -8.10 1.15 0.90
CA HIS A 170 -7.25 2.19 0.33
C HIS A 170 -6.57 1.68 -0.93
N ILE A 171 -6.28 2.60 -1.86
CA ILE A 171 -5.50 2.29 -3.07
C ILE A 171 -4.42 3.36 -3.24
N VAL A 172 -3.17 2.92 -3.37
CA VAL A 172 -2.01 3.80 -3.54
C VAL A 172 -1.31 3.54 -4.87
N ASN A 173 -0.72 4.58 -5.44
CA ASN A 173 -0.07 4.50 -6.75
C ASN A 173 1.43 4.21 -6.65
N ASP A 174 2.05 4.56 -5.52
CA ASP A 174 3.49 4.47 -5.32
C ASP A 174 3.85 4.23 -3.84
N LEU A 175 5.15 4.02 -3.58
CA LEU A 175 5.69 3.79 -2.25
C LEU A 175 5.63 5.02 -1.34
N GLN A 176 5.59 6.24 -1.89
CA GLN A 176 5.50 7.44 -1.08
C GLN A 176 4.11 7.57 -0.47
N GLN A 177 3.07 7.32 -1.27
CA GLN A 177 1.70 7.26 -0.80
C GLN A 177 1.51 6.12 0.22
N LEU A 178 2.08 4.93 -0.06
CA LEU A 178 2.04 3.82 0.88
C LEU A 178 2.70 4.17 2.21
N LYS A 179 3.91 4.76 2.15
CA LYS A 179 4.63 5.22 3.34
C LYS A 179 3.85 6.24 4.13
N ALA A 180 3.29 7.24 3.45
CA ALA A 180 2.47 8.26 4.09
C ALA A 180 1.28 7.63 4.82
N LEU A 181 0.57 6.72 4.19
CA LEU A 181 -0.59 6.06 4.77
C LEU A 181 -0.23 5.17 5.97
N LEU A 182 0.90 4.44 5.93
CA LEU A 182 1.32 3.53 6.99
C LEU A 182 2.02 4.23 8.16
N LEU A 183 2.78 5.29 7.91
CA LEU A 183 3.55 6.00 8.94
C LEU A 183 2.83 7.22 9.48
N ASN A 184 1.92 7.77 8.74
CA ASN A 184 1.00 8.72 9.29
C ASN A 184 0.04 7.92 10.20
N LYS A 185 0.50 7.72 11.44
CA LYS A 185 -0.44 7.73 12.57
C LYS A 185 -1.29 8.93 12.28
N GLU A 186 -2.58 8.69 12.04
CA GLU A 186 -3.55 9.75 11.84
C GLU A 186 -2.88 11.13 11.96
N GLU A 187 -2.63 11.86 10.85
CA GLU A 187 -3.02 13.24 11.01
C GLU A 187 -4.41 13.06 11.59
N GLU A 188 -4.54 13.12 12.91
CA GLU A 188 -5.80 13.42 13.57
C GLU A 188 -6.38 14.46 12.67
N ASN A 189 -7.45 14.09 11.99
CA ASN A 189 -8.09 14.97 11.00
C ASN A 189 -8.12 16.33 11.65
N MET A 190 -7.07 17.12 11.40
CA MET A 190 -6.83 18.40 12.09
C MET A 190 -8.05 19.29 11.87
N PHE A 191 -8.80 18.87 10.85
CA PHE A 191 -10.06 19.48 10.48
C PHE A 191 -11.21 18.50 10.72
N ARG A 192 -12.20 18.95 11.47
CA ARG A 192 -13.44 18.21 11.62
C ARG A 192 -14.05 17.92 10.25
N PRO A 193 -14.62 16.72 10.01
CA PRO A 193 -15.26 16.39 8.74
C PRO A 193 -16.29 17.48 8.36
N LEU A 194 -16.31 17.85 7.09
CA LEU A 194 -17.25 18.81 6.59
C LEU A 194 -18.69 18.37 6.93
N ARG A 195 -19.35 19.10 7.79
CA ARG A 195 -20.74 18.85 8.20
C ARG A 195 -21.70 18.83 6.98
N ARG A 196 -21.42 19.63 5.95
CA ARG A 196 -22.20 19.70 4.72
C ARG A 196 -21.37 19.14 3.56
N LYS A 197 -21.30 17.80 3.46
CA LYS A 197 -20.57 17.11 2.38
C LYS A 197 -20.91 17.59 0.96
N LYS A 198 -22.15 18.07 0.74
CA LYS A 198 -22.58 18.63 -0.55
C LYS A 198 -21.83 19.93 -0.95
N ASN A 199 -21.16 20.57 -0.02
CA ASN A 199 -20.36 21.78 -0.27
C ASN A 199 -18.85 21.44 -0.43
N ALA A 200 -18.48 20.17 -0.37
CA ALA A 200 -17.11 19.73 -0.68
C ALA A 200 -16.84 19.98 -2.16
N ILE A 201 -15.66 20.48 -2.46
CA ILE A 201 -15.13 20.59 -3.83
C ILE A 201 -14.08 19.50 -4.03
N SER A 202 -13.85 19.13 -5.29
CA SER A 202 -12.77 18.19 -5.61
C SER A 202 -11.39 18.81 -5.33
N GLU A 203 -10.36 17.97 -5.25
CA GLU A 203 -8.98 18.43 -5.09
C GLU A 203 -8.53 19.31 -6.26
N GLU A 204 -8.94 18.95 -7.49
CA GLU A 204 -8.65 19.73 -8.69
C GLU A 204 -9.30 21.12 -8.62
N ALA A 205 -10.57 21.19 -8.23
CA ALA A 205 -11.28 22.45 -8.06
C ALA A 205 -10.67 23.31 -6.94
N ALA A 206 -10.18 22.70 -5.87
CA ALA A 206 -9.47 23.39 -4.80
C ALA A 206 -8.13 23.96 -5.27
N LYS A 207 -7.35 23.19 -6.05
CA LYS A 207 -6.09 23.64 -6.65
C LYS A 207 -6.32 24.80 -7.65
N GLU A 208 -7.35 24.67 -8.48
CA GLU A 208 -7.73 25.73 -9.41
C GLU A 208 -8.13 27.02 -8.67
N LEU A 209 -8.90 26.91 -7.59
CA LEU A 209 -9.25 28.02 -6.72
C LEU A 209 -7.99 28.71 -6.16
N LEU A 210 -7.04 27.92 -5.62
CA LEU A 210 -5.79 28.43 -5.06
C LEU A 210 -4.91 29.12 -6.11
N LEU A 211 -4.94 28.70 -7.37
CA LEU A 211 -4.21 29.34 -8.47
C LEU A 211 -4.84 30.66 -8.91
N ASN A 212 -6.17 30.73 -8.94
CA ASN A 212 -6.90 31.88 -9.47
C ASN A 212 -7.09 32.98 -8.43
N GLU A 213 -7.27 32.59 -7.16
CA GLU A 213 -7.42 33.54 -6.07
C GLU A 213 -6.05 33.99 -5.53
N LYS A 214 -5.92 35.28 -5.24
CA LYS A 214 -4.66 35.87 -4.74
C LYS A 214 -4.73 36.25 -3.28
N ARG A 215 -5.90 36.13 -2.69
CA ARG A 215 -6.17 36.53 -1.31
C ARG A 215 -6.81 35.43 -0.53
N GLY A 216 -6.36 35.23 0.68
CA GLY A 216 -6.94 34.30 1.64
C GLY A 216 -6.99 34.92 3.04
N ILE A 217 -7.55 34.18 3.96
CA ILE A 217 -7.51 34.52 5.38
C ILE A 217 -6.61 33.51 6.07
N LEU A 218 -5.54 33.98 6.67
CA LEU A 218 -4.69 33.20 7.55
C LEU A 218 -5.22 33.31 8.98
N ALA A 219 -5.60 32.18 9.57
CA ALA A 219 -5.97 32.12 10.97
C ALA A 219 -4.87 31.42 11.76
N VAL A 220 -4.48 31.99 12.88
CA VAL A 220 -3.43 31.47 13.77
C VAL A 220 -3.93 31.46 15.21
N ASN A 221 -3.31 30.68 16.07
CA ASN A 221 -3.53 30.75 17.51
C ASN A 221 -2.91 32.04 18.04
N GLY A 222 -3.74 32.97 18.41
CA GLY A 222 -3.31 34.25 19.01
C GLY A 222 -2.97 34.13 20.50
N ASP A 223 -2.91 35.29 21.16
CA ASP A 223 -2.62 35.37 22.60
C ASP A 223 -3.81 34.82 23.41
N ASP A 224 -3.50 34.18 24.54
CA ASP A 224 -4.46 33.64 25.50
C ASP A 224 -5.45 32.60 24.90
N GLY A 225 -5.05 31.95 23.80
CA GLY A 225 -5.88 30.93 23.15
C GLY A 225 -6.98 31.47 22.26
N TYR A 226 -7.06 32.79 22.05
CA TYR A 226 -8.00 33.40 21.10
C TYR A 226 -7.48 33.25 19.66
N PRO A 227 -8.32 32.82 18.70
CA PRO A 227 -7.93 32.78 17.29
C PRO A 227 -7.72 34.21 16.76
N PHE A 228 -6.65 34.39 16.00
CA PHE A 228 -6.36 35.63 15.30
C PHE A 228 -6.36 35.37 13.79
N ALA A 229 -7.24 36.05 13.05
CA ALA A 229 -7.38 35.89 11.62
C ALA A 229 -7.11 37.20 10.88
N LEU A 230 -6.37 37.13 9.78
CA LEU A 230 -6.02 38.27 8.96
C LEU A 230 -6.03 37.95 7.47
N PRO A 231 -6.40 38.92 6.60
CA PRO A 231 -6.29 38.76 5.17
C PRO A 231 -4.80 38.74 4.76
N VAL A 232 -4.46 37.83 3.86
CA VAL A 232 -3.11 37.72 3.28
C VAL A 232 -3.19 37.61 1.77
N ASN A 233 -2.23 38.23 1.08
CA ASN A 233 -1.97 37.86 -0.31
C ASN A 233 -1.03 36.67 -0.32
N TYR A 234 -1.30 35.68 -1.18
CA TYR A 234 -0.47 34.49 -1.24
C TYR A 234 -0.09 34.15 -2.68
N PHE A 235 0.90 33.27 -2.81
CA PHE A 235 1.28 32.58 -4.02
C PHE A 235 1.18 31.08 -3.75
N TYR A 236 0.48 30.36 -4.61
CA TYR A 236 0.39 28.91 -4.55
C TYR A 236 1.39 28.27 -5.53
N ASP A 237 2.30 27.50 -5.00
CA ASP A 237 3.26 26.67 -5.75
C ASP A 237 2.64 25.29 -5.96
N MET A 238 2.08 25.07 -7.15
CA MET A 238 1.37 23.84 -7.49
C MET A 238 2.31 22.63 -7.58
N GLU A 239 3.57 22.83 -7.97
CA GLU A 239 4.54 21.74 -8.12
C GLU A 239 4.91 21.14 -6.75
N ASN A 240 5.07 21.97 -5.75
CA ASN A 240 5.45 21.57 -4.39
C ASN A 240 4.28 21.54 -3.40
N GLY A 241 3.06 21.91 -3.82
CA GLY A 241 1.88 21.94 -2.96
C GLY A 241 1.97 22.94 -1.82
N LYS A 242 2.71 24.06 -2.00
CA LYS A 242 3.00 25.02 -0.94
C LYS A 242 2.34 26.36 -1.19
N ILE A 243 1.89 27.00 -0.11
CA ILE A 243 1.36 28.36 -0.13
C ILE A 243 2.39 29.29 0.52
N TYR A 244 2.81 30.32 -0.22
CA TYR A 244 3.73 31.32 0.25
C TYR A 244 2.99 32.64 0.45
N PHE A 245 3.25 33.30 1.56
CA PHE A 245 2.77 34.68 1.81
C PHE A 245 3.88 35.51 2.43
N HIS A 246 3.90 36.80 2.12
CA HIS A 246 4.86 37.71 2.69
C HIS A 246 4.19 38.63 3.71
N GLY A 247 4.99 39.20 4.60
CA GLY A 247 4.52 40.18 5.59
C GLY A 247 5.67 40.74 6.40
N ALA A 248 5.36 41.61 7.35
CA ALA A 248 6.36 42.13 8.26
C ALA A 248 7.06 41.03 9.02
N LYS A 249 8.35 41.20 9.32
CA LYS A 249 9.18 40.23 10.06
C LYS A 249 8.87 40.17 11.56
N VAL A 250 8.04 41.08 12.06
CA VAL A 250 7.65 41.22 13.46
C VAL A 250 6.15 41.47 13.56
N GLY A 251 5.58 41.23 14.73
CA GLY A 251 4.18 41.47 15.05
C GLY A 251 3.40 40.20 15.33
N HIS A 252 2.16 40.36 15.79
CA HIS A 252 1.29 39.33 16.34
C HIS A 252 1.25 38.04 15.51
N LYS A 253 1.10 38.16 14.17
CA LYS A 253 1.14 36.99 13.26
C LYS A 253 2.44 36.17 13.38
N VAL A 254 3.59 36.88 13.38
CA VAL A 254 4.91 36.22 13.44
C VAL A 254 5.13 35.57 14.80
N ASP A 255 4.70 36.27 15.86
CA ASP A 255 4.83 35.77 17.22
C ASP A 255 3.94 34.54 17.45
N SER A 256 2.72 34.53 16.89
CA SER A 256 1.83 33.36 16.91
C SER A 256 2.40 32.17 16.15
N LEU A 257 2.93 32.38 14.94
CA LEU A 257 3.55 31.32 14.13
C LEU A 257 4.84 30.76 14.75
N LYS A 258 5.56 31.53 15.56
CA LYS A 258 6.71 31.03 16.34
C LYS A 258 6.28 30.17 17.53
N LYS A 259 5.10 30.38 18.07
CA LYS A 259 4.55 29.63 19.20
C LYS A 259 3.88 28.33 18.75
N SER A 260 3.28 28.32 17.57
CA SER A 260 2.54 27.18 17.02
C SER A 260 2.61 27.20 15.49
N ASP A 261 2.89 26.05 14.90
CA ASP A 261 2.85 25.81 13.46
C ASP A 261 1.43 25.48 12.95
N LYS A 262 0.47 25.36 13.86
CA LYS A 262 -0.95 25.12 13.54
C LYS A 262 -1.62 26.43 13.12
N VAL A 263 -2.10 26.44 11.88
CA VAL A 263 -2.79 27.54 11.23
C VAL A 263 -4.11 27.10 10.62
#